data_d2cc219ca78537fe25d17e8260e6b3db
#
_entry.id   d2cc219ca78537fe25d17e8260e6b3db
#
_cell.length_a   1.000
_cell.length_b   1.000
_cell.length_c   1.000
_cell.angle_alpha   90.00
_cell.angle_beta   90.00
_cell.angle_gamma   90.00
#
_symmetry.space_group_name_H-M   'P 1'
#
loop_
_entity.id
_entity.type
_entity.pdbx_description
1 polymer ?
#
loop_
_entity_poly.entity_id
_entity_poly.type
_entity_poly.pdbx_seq_one_letter_code
_entity_poly.pdbx_strand_id
1 'polypeptide(L)'
;MSTLSSLYLGSEPTQVTVEGDQLLVTLADGRTVTIPLQWVSQLSQTEPLPGETQLLILRRPPRVDHVHVTDSALNVYLQDGRMLSCPLAWFPRLLHGTLAERNHYQVLGEDDVIHWSDLDEDVELLRLLEGGKSIESERSIQRWLMSRKVASSAKVAAG
;
A
#
# COMPACT_ATOMS: atom_id res chain seq x y z
N MET A 1 -20.58 -14.17 6.11
CA MET A 1 -19.25 -14.34 5.50
C MET A 1 -18.59 -13.04 5.02
N SER A 2 -19.32 -12.01 4.71
CA SER A 2 -18.80 -10.74 4.20
C SER A 2 -18.42 -9.70 5.26
N THR A 3 -18.77 -9.93 6.52
CA THR A 3 -18.60 -8.94 7.59
C THR A 3 -17.17 -8.75 8.10
N LEU A 4 -16.29 -9.72 7.88
CA LEU A 4 -14.89 -9.63 8.36
C LEU A 4 -13.98 -8.83 7.44
N SER A 5 -14.30 -8.75 6.16
CA SER A 5 -13.42 -8.10 5.18
C SER A 5 -13.73 -6.63 4.95
N SER A 6 -14.99 -6.21 5.08
CA SER A 6 -15.35 -4.82 4.83
C SER A 6 -14.95 -3.87 5.95
N LEU A 7 -14.85 -4.35 7.17
CA LEU A 7 -14.49 -3.55 8.34
C LEU A 7 -13.01 -3.17 8.42
N TYR A 8 -12.12 -3.94 7.77
CA TYR A 8 -10.67 -3.77 7.91
C TYR A 8 -9.96 -3.26 6.67
N LEU A 9 -10.54 -3.52 5.51
CA LEU A 9 -9.88 -3.24 4.23
C LEU A 9 -10.59 -2.14 3.42
N GLY A 10 -11.72 -1.64 3.91
CA GLY A 10 -12.46 -0.56 3.23
C GLY A 10 -13.07 -0.94 1.88
N SER A 11 -13.02 -2.23 1.50
CA SER A 11 -13.55 -2.72 0.22
C SER A 11 -13.89 -4.20 0.29
N GLU A 12 -14.83 -4.63 -0.56
CA GLU A 12 -15.29 -6.01 -0.61
C GLU A 12 -14.30 -6.90 -1.38
N PRO A 13 -14.07 -8.15 -0.93
CA PRO A 13 -13.29 -9.10 -1.71
C PRO A 13 -14.06 -9.54 -2.96
N THR A 14 -13.38 -9.56 -4.10
CA THR A 14 -13.92 -10.02 -5.39
C THR A 14 -13.38 -11.36 -5.81
N GLN A 15 -12.17 -11.70 -5.37
CA GLN A 15 -11.52 -12.96 -5.70
C GLN A 15 -10.61 -13.40 -4.55
N VAL A 16 -10.61 -14.69 -4.29
CA VAL A 16 -9.70 -15.32 -3.32
C VAL A 16 -9.03 -16.52 -4.00
N THR A 17 -7.70 -16.51 -4.01
CA THR A 17 -6.89 -17.60 -4.57
C THR A 17 -5.82 -18.04 -3.60
N VAL A 18 -5.40 -19.30 -3.72
CA VAL A 18 -4.28 -19.85 -2.94
C VAL A 18 -3.11 -20.09 -3.89
N GLU A 19 -1.98 -19.50 -3.58
CA GLU A 19 -0.73 -19.68 -4.32
C GLU A 19 0.39 -20.09 -3.36
N GLY A 20 0.81 -21.35 -3.46
CA GLY A 20 1.81 -21.90 -2.55
C GLY A 20 1.34 -21.89 -1.10
N ASP A 21 2.03 -21.16 -0.24
CA ASP A 21 1.74 -20.99 1.17
C ASP A 21 1.05 -19.66 1.49
N GLN A 22 0.46 -19.01 0.48
CA GLN A 22 -0.16 -17.69 0.61
C GLN A 22 -1.60 -17.69 0.10
N LEU A 23 -2.42 -16.89 0.76
CA LEU A 23 -3.78 -16.57 0.36
C LEU A 23 -3.78 -15.16 -0.26
N LEU A 24 -4.23 -15.05 -1.51
CA LEU A 24 -4.35 -13.77 -2.21
C LEU A 24 -5.82 -13.37 -2.24
N VAL A 25 -6.10 -12.19 -1.73
CA VAL A 25 -7.44 -11.59 -1.70
C VAL A 25 -7.45 -10.34 -2.54
N THR A 26 -8.14 -10.37 -3.67
CA THR A 26 -8.34 -9.21 -4.53
C THR A 26 -9.59 -8.46 -4.09
N LEU A 27 -9.46 -7.15 -3.93
CA LEU A 27 -10.54 -6.28 -3.49
C LEU A 27 -11.18 -5.53 -4.67
N ALA A 28 -12.43 -5.13 -4.49
CA ALA A 28 -13.19 -4.41 -5.51
C ALA A 28 -12.56 -3.06 -5.90
N ASP A 29 -11.78 -2.45 -5.02
CA ASP A 29 -11.10 -1.18 -5.29
C ASP A 29 -9.77 -1.33 -6.06
N GLY A 30 -9.36 -2.55 -6.37
CA GLY A 30 -8.16 -2.87 -7.14
C GLY A 30 -6.93 -3.26 -6.31
N ARG A 31 -7.01 -3.20 -4.98
CA ARG A 31 -5.93 -3.69 -4.12
C ARG A 31 -5.93 -5.21 -4.03
N THR A 32 -4.76 -5.79 -3.77
CA THR A 32 -4.60 -7.20 -3.43
C THR A 32 -3.89 -7.32 -2.08
N VAL A 33 -4.43 -8.13 -1.19
CA VAL A 33 -3.83 -8.45 0.11
C VAL A 33 -3.35 -9.89 0.08
N THR A 34 -2.10 -10.11 0.39
CA THR A 34 -1.48 -11.42 0.49
C THR A 34 -1.27 -11.77 1.95
N ILE A 35 -1.79 -12.92 2.38
CA ILE A 35 -1.78 -13.38 3.77
C ILE A 35 -1.13 -14.77 3.82
N PRO A 36 -0.16 -15.01 4.74
CA PRO A 36 0.39 -16.36 4.93
C PRO A 36 -0.71 -17.36 5.32
N LEU A 37 -0.75 -18.52 4.66
CA LEU A 37 -1.77 -19.57 4.94
C LEU A 37 -1.74 -20.07 6.38
N GLN A 38 -0.58 -20.05 7.03
CA GLN A 38 -0.46 -20.43 8.45
C GLN A 38 -1.33 -19.56 9.37
N TRP A 39 -1.63 -18.33 8.99
CA TRP A 39 -2.55 -17.47 9.73
C TRP A 39 -3.99 -17.94 9.62
N VAL A 40 -4.38 -18.41 8.45
CA VAL A 40 -5.73 -18.94 8.21
C VAL A 40 -5.95 -20.23 8.98
N SER A 41 -4.95 -21.10 9.05
CA SER A 41 -5.02 -22.34 9.84
C SER A 41 -5.06 -22.08 11.34
N GLN A 42 -4.42 -21.05 11.85
CA GLN A 42 -4.53 -20.62 13.24
C GLN A 42 -5.93 -20.07 13.55
N LEU A 43 -6.55 -19.37 12.62
CA LEU A 43 -7.91 -18.86 12.74
C LEU A 43 -8.96 -19.97 12.70
N SER A 44 -8.69 -21.09 12.01
CA SER A 44 -9.61 -22.22 11.93
C SER A 44 -9.52 -23.18 13.11
N GLN A 45 -8.44 -23.15 13.88
CA GLN A 45 -8.25 -24.04 15.04
C GLN A 45 -8.86 -23.51 16.35
N THR A 46 -9.06 -22.23 16.43
CA THR A 46 -9.82 -21.57 17.49
C THR A 46 -11.07 -21.00 16.85
N GLU A 47 -12.25 -21.51 17.20
CA GLU A 47 -13.47 -20.79 16.84
C GLU A 47 -13.43 -19.42 17.51
N PRO A 48 -13.06 -18.35 16.78
CA PRO A 48 -13.01 -17.04 17.40
C PRO A 48 -14.44 -16.58 17.61
N LEU A 49 -14.75 -16.24 18.82
CA LEU A 49 -15.96 -15.46 19.10
C LEU A 49 -15.94 -14.21 18.18
N PRO A 50 -17.09 -13.86 17.54
CA PRO A 50 -17.16 -12.81 16.50
C PRO A 50 -16.73 -11.42 16.97
N GLY A 51 -16.03 -11.16 17.89
CA GLY A 51 -15.45 -9.89 18.33
C GLY A 51 -13.97 -10.00 18.69
N GLU A 52 -13.49 -11.20 19.05
CA GLU A 52 -12.12 -11.40 19.51
C GLU A 52 -11.12 -11.52 18.38
N THR A 53 -11.53 -12.06 17.24
CA THR A 53 -10.66 -12.11 16.04
C THR A 53 -10.38 -10.71 15.51
N GLN A 54 -11.38 -9.84 15.59
CA GLN A 54 -11.22 -8.43 15.22
C GLN A 54 -10.23 -7.75 16.16
N LEU A 55 -10.32 -7.99 17.46
CA LEU A 55 -9.40 -7.42 18.44
C LEU A 55 -7.96 -7.95 18.31
N LEU A 56 -7.79 -9.22 17.92
CA LEU A 56 -6.45 -9.81 17.73
C LEU A 56 -5.74 -9.22 16.50
N ILE A 57 -6.46 -8.91 15.45
CA ILE A 57 -5.92 -8.25 14.26
C ILE A 57 -5.59 -6.78 14.56
N LEU A 58 -6.41 -6.12 15.38
CA LEU A 58 -6.20 -4.72 15.79
C LEU A 58 -5.15 -4.55 16.90
N ARG A 59 -4.89 -5.58 17.71
CA ARG A 59 -3.93 -5.52 18.83
C ARG A 59 -2.47 -5.46 18.39
N ARG A 60 -2.15 -5.84 17.16
CA ARG A 60 -0.83 -5.67 16.58
C ARG A 60 -0.95 -4.72 15.41
N PRO A 61 -0.62 -3.43 15.60
CA PRO A 61 -0.57 -2.52 14.47
C PRO A 61 0.39 -3.10 13.43
N PRO A 62 -0.01 -3.16 12.16
CA PRO A 62 0.89 -3.59 11.11
C PRO A 62 2.06 -2.62 11.01
N ARG A 63 3.26 -3.17 10.75
CA ARG A 63 4.48 -2.39 10.55
C ARG A 63 5.04 -2.67 9.18
N VAL A 64 5.56 -1.65 8.51
CA VAL A 64 6.22 -1.79 7.21
C VAL A 64 7.57 -2.50 7.40
N ASP A 65 7.80 -3.56 6.63
CA ASP A 65 9.11 -4.18 6.50
C ASP A 65 9.90 -3.51 5.38
N HIS A 66 9.36 -3.54 4.17
CA HIS A 66 9.93 -2.86 3.01
C HIS A 66 8.86 -2.54 1.97
N VAL A 67 9.25 -1.75 0.97
CA VAL A 67 8.37 -1.30 -0.11
C VAL A 67 9.01 -1.58 -1.45
N HIS A 68 8.23 -2.04 -2.41
CA HIS A 68 8.65 -2.22 -3.79
C HIS A 68 7.63 -1.62 -4.75
N VAL A 69 8.04 -0.64 -5.52
CA VAL A 69 7.19 0.05 -6.51
C VAL A 69 7.52 -0.47 -7.90
N THR A 70 6.52 -1.05 -8.56
CA THR A 70 6.59 -1.49 -9.97
C THR A 70 6.00 -0.41 -10.88
N ASP A 71 5.91 -0.68 -12.18
CA ASP A 71 5.26 0.25 -13.12
C ASP A 71 3.73 0.26 -12.98
N SER A 72 3.15 -0.69 -12.27
CA SER A 72 1.69 -0.84 -12.12
C SER A 72 1.20 -0.84 -10.68
N ALA A 73 2.08 -1.08 -9.70
CA ALA A 73 1.66 -1.28 -8.32
C ALA A 73 2.66 -0.74 -7.30
N LEU A 74 2.10 -0.23 -6.21
CA LEU A 74 2.81 0.00 -4.95
C LEU A 74 2.62 -1.24 -4.07
N ASN A 75 3.70 -1.97 -3.81
CA ASN A 75 3.68 -3.16 -2.96
C ASN A 75 4.32 -2.83 -1.61
N VAL A 76 3.56 -3.00 -0.54
CA VAL A 76 4.02 -2.77 0.83
C VAL A 76 4.06 -4.11 1.55
N TYR A 77 5.26 -4.52 1.94
CA TYR A 77 5.49 -5.75 2.70
C TYR A 77 5.49 -5.43 4.18
N LEU A 78 4.70 -6.17 4.94
CA LEU A 78 4.55 -5.97 6.38
C LEU A 78 5.42 -6.97 7.17
N GLN A 79 5.84 -6.56 8.36
CA GLN A 79 6.68 -7.38 9.24
C GLN A 79 6.02 -8.68 9.67
N ASP A 80 4.70 -8.74 9.65
CA ASP A 80 3.91 -9.93 10.00
C ASP A 80 3.76 -10.95 8.86
N GLY A 81 4.33 -10.68 7.69
CA GLY A 81 4.30 -11.54 6.50
C GLY A 81 3.18 -11.22 5.50
N ARG A 82 2.29 -10.30 5.83
CA ARG A 82 1.30 -9.82 4.85
C ARG A 82 1.93 -8.90 3.81
N MET A 83 1.33 -8.84 2.64
CA MET A 83 1.67 -7.87 1.60
C MET A 83 0.40 -7.17 1.13
N LEU A 84 0.48 -5.85 0.97
CA LEU A 84 -0.58 -5.04 0.39
C LEU A 84 -0.10 -4.50 -0.95
N SER A 85 -0.84 -4.77 -2.02
CA SER A 85 -0.56 -4.27 -3.36
C SER A 85 -1.66 -3.28 -3.77
N CYS A 86 -1.27 -2.05 -4.07
CA CYS A 86 -2.18 -0.99 -4.49
C CYS A 86 -1.89 -0.57 -5.92
N PRO A 87 -2.91 -0.23 -6.73
CA PRO A 87 -2.68 0.31 -8.06
C PRO A 87 -1.81 1.57 -8.00
N LEU A 88 -0.75 1.64 -8.80
CA LEU A 88 0.16 2.79 -8.79
C LEU A 88 -0.53 4.08 -9.25
N ALA A 89 -1.56 3.94 -10.07
CA ALA A 89 -2.39 5.07 -10.51
C ALA A 89 -3.07 5.85 -9.37
N TRP A 90 -3.18 5.24 -8.19
CA TRP A 90 -3.68 5.92 -6.99
C TRP A 90 -2.73 7.00 -6.48
N PHE A 91 -1.45 6.92 -6.85
CA PHE A 91 -0.38 7.81 -6.40
C PHE A 91 0.33 8.43 -7.62
N PRO A 92 -0.21 9.51 -8.19
CA PRO A 92 0.30 10.09 -9.43
C PRO A 92 1.77 10.49 -9.38
N ARG A 93 2.28 10.95 -8.24
CA ARG A 93 3.69 11.30 -8.09
C ARG A 93 4.60 10.07 -8.17
N LEU A 94 4.19 8.95 -7.59
CA LEU A 94 4.90 7.67 -7.75
C LEU A 94 4.82 7.17 -9.19
N LEU A 95 3.65 7.31 -9.82
CA LEU A 95 3.43 6.88 -11.21
C LEU A 95 4.38 7.59 -12.18
N HIS A 96 4.62 8.87 -11.98
CA HIS A 96 5.50 9.70 -12.79
C HIS A 96 6.95 9.73 -12.29
N GLY A 97 7.25 9.10 -11.19
CA GLY A 97 8.60 8.99 -10.63
C GLY A 97 9.47 8.04 -11.45
N THR A 98 10.78 8.27 -11.41
CA THR A 98 11.78 7.34 -11.95
C THR A 98 11.96 6.13 -11.04
N LEU A 99 12.58 5.07 -11.55
CA LEU A 99 12.91 3.90 -10.75
C LEU A 99 13.79 4.26 -9.55
N ALA A 100 14.78 5.13 -9.74
CA ALA A 100 15.64 5.58 -8.65
C ALA A 100 14.86 6.34 -7.57
N GLU A 101 13.96 7.23 -7.96
CA GLU A 101 13.11 7.99 -7.04
C GLU A 101 12.15 7.08 -6.27
N ARG A 102 11.53 6.10 -6.93
CA ARG A 102 10.63 5.11 -6.31
C ARG A 102 11.35 4.22 -5.29
N ASN A 103 12.64 3.96 -5.50
CA ASN A 103 13.47 3.18 -4.58
C ASN A 103 14.07 4.01 -3.45
N HIS A 104 14.00 5.33 -3.54
CA HIS A 104 14.52 6.25 -2.54
C HIS A 104 13.42 6.67 -1.57
N TYR A 105 13.02 5.76 -0.70
CA TYR A 105 11.99 5.99 0.32
C TYR A 105 12.55 5.77 1.73
N GLN A 106 11.84 6.32 2.71
CA GLN A 106 12.07 6.11 4.14
C GLN A 106 10.76 5.79 4.83
N VAL A 107 10.80 4.98 5.87
CA VAL A 107 9.65 4.74 6.75
C VAL A 107 9.84 5.55 8.01
N LEU A 108 8.91 6.45 8.28
CA LEU A 108 9.02 7.46 9.33
C LEU A 108 7.95 7.27 10.41
N GLY A 109 8.36 7.50 11.65
CA GLY A 109 7.46 7.58 12.79
C GLY A 109 6.89 6.25 13.26
N GLU A 110 6.02 6.33 14.26
CA GLU A 110 5.33 5.17 14.84
C GLU A 110 4.15 4.71 13.98
N ASP A 111 3.63 5.61 13.14
CA ASP A 111 2.48 5.36 12.27
C ASP A 111 2.88 4.81 10.89
N ASP A 112 4.17 4.52 10.69
CA ASP A 112 4.73 3.99 9.44
C ASP A 112 4.29 4.82 8.22
N VAL A 113 4.70 6.08 8.18
CA VAL A 113 4.55 6.91 7.00
C VAL A 113 5.69 6.60 6.03
N ILE A 114 5.35 6.16 4.84
CA ILE A 114 6.33 5.92 3.77
C ILE A 114 6.55 7.24 3.04
N HIS A 115 7.76 7.76 3.12
CA HIS A 115 8.14 9.08 2.61
C HIS A 115 9.10 8.97 1.43
N TRP A 116 8.75 9.58 0.31
CA TRP A 116 9.60 9.74 -0.87
C TRP A 116 10.01 11.20 -1.01
N SER A 117 11.19 11.55 -0.52
CA SER A 117 11.69 12.93 -0.52
C SER A 117 11.84 13.53 -1.93
N ASP A 118 12.27 12.72 -2.90
CA ASP A 118 12.46 13.17 -4.30
C ASP A 118 11.14 13.48 -5.02
N LEU A 119 10.06 12.87 -4.56
CA LEU A 119 8.73 13.00 -5.16
C LEU A 119 7.79 13.87 -4.32
N ASP A 120 8.22 14.26 -3.13
CA ASP A 120 7.38 14.97 -2.16
C ASP A 120 6.05 14.22 -1.95
N GLU A 121 6.14 12.90 -1.73
CA GLU A 121 5.01 12.01 -1.52
C GLU A 121 5.09 11.33 -0.17
N ASP A 122 3.98 11.35 0.55
CA ASP A 122 3.80 10.67 1.84
C ASP A 122 2.62 9.72 1.76
N VAL A 123 2.85 8.47 2.15
CA VAL A 123 1.81 7.44 2.17
C VAL A 123 1.78 6.81 3.55
N GLU A 124 0.71 7.05 4.28
CA GLU A 124 0.48 6.48 5.60
C GLU A 124 -0.08 5.06 5.48
N LEU A 125 0.53 4.09 6.18
CA LEU A 125 0.16 2.69 6.09
C LEU A 125 -1.32 2.45 6.44
N LEU A 126 -1.83 3.08 7.51
CA LEU A 126 -3.23 2.89 7.92
C LEU A 126 -4.20 3.36 6.84
N ARG A 127 -3.90 4.46 6.16
CA ARG A 127 -4.71 4.95 5.04
C ARG A 127 -4.71 3.99 3.86
N LEU A 128 -3.55 3.37 3.56
CA LEU A 128 -3.47 2.32 2.53
C LEU A 128 -4.34 1.12 2.85
N LEU A 129 -4.33 0.69 4.11
CA LEU A 129 -5.13 -0.44 4.58
C LEU A 129 -6.64 -0.14 4.51
N GLU A 130 -7.03 1.12 4.59
CA GLU A 130 -8.42 1.58 4.45
C GLU A 130 -8.82 1.87 2.99
N GLY A 131 -7.89 1.76 2.04
CA GLY A 131 -8.14 2.08 0.63
C GLY A 131 -7.97 3.55 0.28
N GLY A 132 -7.19 4.29 1.07
CA GLY A 132 -6.93 5.71 0.86
C GLY A 132 -6.01 5.95 -0.33
N LYS A 133 -6.52 6.69 -1.32
CA LYS A 133 -5.78 7.15 -2.49
C LYS A 133 -5.17 8.52 -2.22
N SER A 134 -4.23 8.94 -3.08
CA SER A 134 -3.80 10.34 -3.10
C SER A 134 -5.02 11.26 -3.32
N ILE A 135 -5.10 12.31 -2.51
CA ILE A 135 -6.14 13.35 -2.64
C ILE A 135 -5.69 14.51 -3.49
N GLU A 136 -4.51 14.41 -4.09
CA GLU A 136 -3.94 15.48 -4.89
C GLU A 136 -4.76 15.71 -6.17
N SER A 137 -5.07 16.97 -6.45
CA SER A 137 -5.84 17.33 -7.63
C SER A 137 -4.98 17.20 -8.90
N GLU A 138 -5.62 16.92 -10.03
CA GLU A 138 -4.94 16.87 -11.31
C GLU A 138 -4.19 18.17 -11.63
N ARG A 139 -4.77 19.31 -11.27
CA ARG A 139 -4.12 20.63 -11.44
C ARG A 139 -2.82 20.74 -10.64
N SER A 140 -2.79 20.18 -9.43
CA SER A 140 -1.58 20.12 -8.60
C SER A 140 -0.52 19.23 -9.26
N ILE A 141 -0.90 18.05 -9.72
CA ILE A 141 -0.01 17.13 -10.44
C ILE A 141 0.56 17.79 -11.71
N GLN A 142 -0.27 18.45 -12.49
CA GLN A 142 0.22 19.15 -13.71
C GLN A 142 1.24 20.21 -13.37
N ARG A 143 1.02 21.01 -12.34
CA ARG A 143 2.00 22.02 -11.88
C ARG A 143 3.31 21.36 -11.43
N TRP A 144 3.21 20.27 -10.68
CA TRP A 144 4.38 19.53 -10.23
C TRP A 144 5.17 18.93 -11.41
N LEU A 145 4.49 18.32 -12.39
CA LEU A 145 5.13 17.81 -13.62
C LEU A 145 5.81 18.92 -14.42
N MET A 146 5.18 20.09 -14.52
CA MET A 146 5.78 21.26 -15.18
C MET A 146 7.04 21.71 -14.45
N SER A 147 7.05 21.78 -13.13
CA SER A 147 8.23 22.14 -12.35
C SER A 147 9.38 21.14 -12.54
N ARG A 148 9.07 19.85 -12.66
CA ARG A 148 10.06 18.80 -12.95
C ARG A 148 10.69 18.96 -14.34
N LYS A 149 9.92 19.31 -15.36
CA LYS A 149 10.41 19.60 -16.71
C LYS A 149 11.37 20.78 -16.72
N VAL A 150 11.02 21.85 -16.02
CA VAL A 150 11.88 23.05 -15.92
C VAL A 150 13.18 22.73 -15.20
N ALA A 151 13.14 22.01 -14.09
CA ALA A 151 14.33 21.58 -13.35
C ALA A 151 15.25 20.66 -14.19
N SER A 152 14.66 19.72 -14.94
CA SER A 152 15.40 18.83 -15.85
C SER A 152 16.06 19.61 -16.99
N SER A 153 15.37 20.57 -17.60
CA SER A 153 15.90 21.43 -18.65
C SER A 153 17.04 22.32 -18.14
N ALA A 154 16.92 22.85 -16.92
CA ALA A 154 17.96 23.65 -16.28
C ALA A 154 19.23 22.81 -15.99
N LYS A 155 19.08 21.55 -15.55
CA LYS A 155 20.22 20.62 -15.36
C LYS A 155 20.94 20.30 -16.66
N VAL A 156 20.22 20.09 -17.75
CA VAL A 156 20.81 19.84 -19.08
C VAL A 156 21.53 21.09 -19.61
N ALA A 157 20.99 22.28 -19.37
CA ALA A 157 21.61 23.53 -19.79
C ALA A 157 22.85 23.91 -18.96
N ALA A 158 22.94 23.48 -17.71
CA ALA A 158 24.09 23.70 -16.81
C ALA A 158 25.23 22.68 -16.98
N GLY A 159 24.98 21.61 -17.69
CA GLY A 159 25.99 20.58 -18.02
C GLY A 159 26.56 20.79 -19.38
#